data_6c9005af8c72705d8bed5b69c6f476b1
#
_entry.id   6c9005af8c72705d8bed5b69c6f476b1
#
_cell.length_a   1.000
_cell.length_b   1.000
_cell.length_c   1.000
_cell.angle_alpha   90.00
_cell.angle_beta   90.00
_cell.angle_gamma   90.00
#
_symmetry.space_group_name_H-M   'P 1'
#
loop_
_entity.id
_entity.type
_entity.pdbx_description
1 polymer ?
#
loop_
_entity_poly.entity_id
_entity_poly.type
_entity_poly.pdbx_seq_one_letter_code
_entity_poly.pdbx_strand_id
1 'polypeptide(L)'
;MSEQNVSTPYAADGEDDAVYANPLFLGKLSGMNRTNPYATSVMLILMSKMAGNGSVRVTQATIAKECNSTLQQVEKAIADLADAGWINSVDASTEPGGPLVCFVNPDLVRADKPDEQM
;
A
#
# COMPACT_ATOMS: atom_id res chain seq x y z
N MET A 1 -25.52 -5.73 16.43
CA MET A 1 -25.01 -5.56 16.35
C MET A 1 -24.37 -5.28 16.12
N SER A 2 -24.36 -5.23 16.05
CA SER A 2 -23.63 -4.97 15.92
C SER A 2 -22.92 -4.53 15.54
N GLU A 3 -22.97 -4.39 15.31
CA GLU A 3 -22.24 -4.13 15.07
C GLU A 3 -21.40 -3.77 14.98
N GLN A 4 -21.31 -3.72 15.06
CA GLN A 4 -20.34 -3.47 15.22
C GLN A 4 -19.55 -3.63 15.18
N ASN A 5 -19.71 -3.98 15.05
CA ASN A 5 -18.68 -4.15 15.16
C ASN A 5 -18.04 -4.34 14.59
N VAL A 6 -18.66 -4.55 14.17
CA VAL A 6 -17.94 -4.60 13.73
C VAL A 6 -16.91 -4.20 13.41
N SER A 7 -16.74 -4.13 13.29
CA SER A 7 -15.68 -3.78 13.11
C SER A 7 -14.83 -3.48 13.68
N THR A 8 -14.69 -3.57 13.90
CA THR A 8 -13.78 -3.06 14.58
C THR A 8 -13.18 -3.68 15.64
N PRO A 9 -13.52 -4.51 16.10
CA PRO A 9 -12.96 -4.85 17.34
C PRO A 9 -11.54 -5.25 17.30
N TYR A 10 -11.14 -5.93 16.34
CA TYR A 10 -9.74 -6.14 16.29
C TYR A 10 -8.97 -4.85 16.10
N ALA A 11 -9.67 -3.81 15.87
CA ALA A 11 -9.03 -2.52 15.76
C ALA A 11 -8.41 -2.09 17.07
N ALA A 12 -8.93 -2.52 18.17
CA ALA A 12 -8.35 -2.16 19.45
C ALA A 12 -6.96 -2.77 19.62
N ASP A 13 -6.81 -4.00 19.19
CA ASP A 13 -5.51 -4.63 19.24
C ASP A 13 -4.62 -4.19 18.11
N GLY A 14 -5.23 -3.82 17.01
CA GLY A 14 -4.49 -3.51 15.82
C GLY A 14 -4.30 -2.04 15.58
N GLU A 15 -4.47 -1.21 16.60
CA GLU A 15 -4.37 0.22 16.35
C GLU A 15 -2.98 0.62 15.86
N ASP A 16 -1.95 -0.11 16.25
CA ASP A 16 -0.60 0.16 15.76
C ASP A 16 -0.43 -0.25 14.31
N ASP A 17 -1.31 -1.13 13.83
CA ASP A 17 -1.28 -1.64 12.47
C ASP A 17 -2.31 -0.96 11.58
N ALA A 18 -3.07 -0.03 12.14
CA ALA A 18 -4.14 0.60 11.39
C ALA A 18 -3.58 1.52 10.31
N VAL A 19 -4.30 1.61 9.21
CA VAL A 19 -3.96 2.47 8.09
C VAL A 19 -5.14 3.38 7.81
N TYR A 20 -4.84 4.66 7.59
CA TYR A 20 -5.86 5.69 7.39
C TYR A 20 -5.76 6.19 5.95
N ALA A 21 -6.80 5.96 5.17
CA ALA A 21 -6.81 6.30 3.75
C ALA A 21 -7.72 7.47 3.48
N ASN A 22 -7.26 8.35 2.59
CA ASN A 22 -8.05 9.47 2.12
C ASN A 22 -9.23 8.92 1.29
N PRO A 23 -10.47 9.35 1.55
CA PRO A 23 -11.60 8.86 0.76
C PRO A 23 -11.46 9.07 -0.75
N LEU A 24 -10.86 10.18 -1.16
CA LEU A 24 -10.63 10.41 -2.59
C LEU A 24 -9.68 9.37 -3.16
N PHE A 25 -8.70 8.95 -2.39
CA PHE A 25 -7.78 7.91 -2.81
C PHE A 25 -8.53 6.59 -3.04
N LEU A 26 -9.47 6.26 -2.16
CA LEU A 26 -10.22 5.02 -2.31
C LEU A 26 -11.01 5.01 -3.62
N GLY A 27 -11.57 6.15 -4.00
CA GLY A 27 -12.25 6.25 -5.28
C GLY A 27 -11.31 6.07 -6.46
N LYS A 28 -10.11 6.65 -6.37
CA LYS A 28 -9.11 6.50 -7.41
C LYS A 28 -8.62 5.07 -7.52
N LEU A 29 -8.47 4.41 -6.37
CA LEU A 29 -8.06 3.02 -6.34
C LEU A 29 -9.09 2.13 -7.03
N SER A 30 -10.36 2.40 -6.79
CA SER A 30 -11.44 1.68 -7.46
C SER A 30 -11.35 1.82 -8.98
N GLY A 31 -11.06 3.04 -9.45
CA GLY A 31 -10.91 3.27 -10.89
C GLY A 31 -9.69 2.54 -11.44
N MET A 32 -8.58 2.60 -10.72
CA MET A 32 -7.36 1.91 -11.16
C MET A 32 -7.57 0.41 -11.25
N ASN A 33 -8.42 -0.16 -10.39
CA ASN A 33 -8.67 -1.58 -10.40
C ASN A 33 -9.23 -2.07 -11.74
N ARG A 34 -9.95 -1.20 -12.45
CA ARG A 34 -10.50 -1.55 -13.75
C ARG A 34 -9.48 -1.44 -14.88
N THR A 35 -8.55 -0.51 -14.76
CA THR A 35 -7.59 -0.23 -15.84
C THR A 35 -6.24 -0.87 -15.60
N ASN A 36 -5.87 -1.07 -14.34
CA ASN A 36 -4.56 -1.63 -14.00
C ASN A 36 -4.67 -2.42 -12.70
N PRO A 37 -5.26 -3.62 -12.77
CA PRO A 37 -5.48 -4.41 -11.55
C PRO A 37 -4.20 -4.82 -10.83
N TYR A 38 -3.10 -4.99 -11.58
CA TYR A 38 -1.83 -5.34 -10.93
C TYR A 38 -1.32 -4.21 -10.07
N ALA A 39 -1.43 -2.96 -10.56
CA ALA A 39 -1.00 -1.82 -9.76
C ALA A 39 -1.87 -1.69 -8.50
N THR A 40 -3.17 -1.94 -8.62
CA THR A 40 -4.06 -1.92 -7.47
C THR A 40 -3.63 -2.96 -6.43
N SER A 41 -3.40 -4.19 -6.88
CA SER A 41 -2.98 -5.26 -5.96
C SER A 41 -1.66 -4.94 -5.29
N VAL A 42 -0.70 -4.43 -6.05
CA VAL A 42 0.61 -4.07 -5.51
C VAL A 42 0.44 -2.95 -4.48
N MET A 43 -0.37 -1.93 -4.79
CA MET A 43 -0.59 -0.83 -3.86
C MET A 43 -1.16 -1.33 -2.54
N LEU A 44 -2.13 -2.24 -2.59
CA LEU A 44 -2.73 -2.80 -1.38
C LEU A 44 -1.70 -3.56 -0.55
N ILE A 45 -0.81 -4.29 -1.20
CA ILE A 45 0.24 -5.02 -0.48
C ILE A 45 1.22 -4.05 0.15
N LEU A 46 1.61 -3.01 -0.57
CA LEU A 46 2.50 -2.00 -0.01
C LEU A 46 1.89 -1.35 1.21
N MET A 47 0.60 -1.02 1.14
CA MET A 47 -0.10 -0.44 2.27
C MET A 47 -0.12 -1.39 3.47
N SER A 48 -0.25 -2.68 3.23
CA SER A 48 -0.31 -3.66 4.31
C SER A 48 1.03 -3.83 5.02
N LYS A 49 2.12 -3.39 4.38
CA LYS A 49 3.47 -3.53 4.95
C LYS A 49 4.07 -2.19 5.36
N MET A 50 3.26 -1.15 5.37
CA MET A 50 3.71 0.20 5.64
C MET A 50 4.04 0.41 7.11
N ALA A 51 5.21 0.99 7.38
CA ALA A 51 5.60 1.37 8.73
C ALA A 51 4.97 2.71 9.10
N GLY A 52 5.09 3.09 10.37
CA GLY A 52 4.48 4.32 10.87
C GLY A 52 4.90 5.58 10.15
N ASN A 53 6.10 5.60 9.60
CA ASN A 53 6.59 6.76 8.85
C ASN A 53 6.25 6.70 7.37
N GLY A 54 5.45 5.72 6.95
CA GLY A 54 5.04 5.58 5.57
C GLY A 54 6.00 4.77 4.71
N SER A 55 7.12 4.32 5.27
CA SER A 55 8.08 3.55 4.50
C SER A 55 7.63 2.10 4.36
N VAL A 56 8.01 1.51 3.24
CA VAL A 56 7.73 0.10 2.95
C VAL A 56 9.04 -0.57 2.57
N ARG A 57 9.32 -1.70 3.19
CA ARG A 57 10.47 -2.53 2.86
C ARG A 57 9.98 -3.93 2.59
N VAL A 58 10.18 -4.40 1.38
CA VAL A 58 9.69 -5.69 0.97
C VAL A 58 10.50 -6.13 -0.24
N THR A 59 10.56 -7.44 -0.52
CA THR A 59 11.17 -7.87 -1.76
C THR A 59 10.12 -7.92 -2.86
N GLN A 60 10.57 -7.67 -4.07
CA GLN A 60 9.68 -7.76 -5.23
C GLN A 60 9.15 -9.18 -5.40
N ALA A 61 9.96 -10.17 -5.02
CA ALA A 61 9.53 -11.56 -5.06
C ALA A 61 8.35 -11.82 -4.13
N THR A 62 8.38 -11.23 -2.94
CA THR A 62 7.28 -11.35 -1.98
C THR A 62 6.01 -10.74 -2.56
N ILE A 63 6.13 -9.55 -3.16
CA ILE A 63 4.98 -8.89 -3.77
C ILE A 63 4.39 -9.77 -4.87
N ALA A 64 5.25 -10.30 -5.74
CA ALA A 64 4.79 -11.15 -6.84
C ALA A 64 4.05 -12.37 -6.32
N LYS A 65 4.57 -12.98 -5.26
CA LYS A 65 3.96 -14.14 -4.67
C LYS A 65 2.58 -13.82 -4.08
N GLU A 66 2.50 -12.71 -3.35
CA GLU A 66 1.25 -12.34 -2.68
C GLU A 66 0.19 -11.85 -3.67
N CYS A 67 0.63 -11.26 -4.79
CA CYS A 67 -0.29 -10.83 -5.85
C CYS A 67 -0.60 -11.94 -6.84
N ASN A 68 0.10 -13.06 -6.74
CA ASN A 68 0.00 -14.12 -7.75
C ASN A 68 0.32 -13.55 -9.14
N SER A 69 1.40 -12.80 -9.22
CA SER A 69 1.82 -12.09 -10.44
C SER A 69 3.26 -12.44 -10.78
N THR A 70 3.67 -12.06 -11.98
CA THR A 70 5.06 -12.22 -12.39
C THR A 70 5.89 -11.05 -11.88
N LEU A 71 7.21 -11.22 -11.83
CA LEU A 71 8.10 -10.13 -11.46
C LEU A 71 7.98 -8.96 -12.43
N GLN A 72 7.80 -9.23 -13.72
CA GLN A 72 7.60 -8.20 -14.71
C GLN A 72 6.38 -7.37 -14.41
N GLN A 73 5.29 -8.02 -14.03
CA GLN A 73 4.05 -7.32 -13.69
C GLN A 73 4.22 -6.46 -12.45
N VAL A 74 4.99 -6.96 -11.47
CA VAL A 74 5.28 -6.18 -10.26
C VAL A 74 6.11 -4.95 -10.60
N GLU A 75 7.16 -5.12 -11.40
CA GLU A 75 8.01 -4.00 -11.79
C GLU A 75 7.22 -2.92 -12.50
N LYS A 76 6.37 -3.33 -13.45
CA LYS A 76 5.55 -2.37 -14.16
C LYS A 76 4.56 -1.66 -13.23
N ALA A 77 3.96 -2.42 -12.31
CA ALA A 77 3.02 -1.84 -11.36
C ALA A 77 3.69 -0.80 -10.48
N ILE A 78 4.91 -1.09 -10.01
CA ILE A 78 5.66 -0.16 -9.19
C ILE A 78 5.95 1.13 -9.97
N ALA A 79 6.36 0.99 -11.22
CA ALA A 79 6.61 2.16 -12.06
C ALA A 79 5.33 2.98 -12.27
N ASP A 80 4.21 2.31 -12.50
CA ASP A 80 2.94 3.01 -12.69
C ASP A 80 2.52 3.75 -11.44
N LEU A 81 2.72 3.14 -10.26
CA LEU A 81 2.37 3.77 -8.99
C LEU A 81 3.25 4.99 -8.74
N ALA A 82 4.53 4.88 -9.05
CA ALA A 82 5.45 6.00 -8.89
C ALA A 82 5.09 7.14 -9.83
N ASP A 83 4.77 6.82 -11.08
CA ASP A 83 4.37 7.82 -12.06
C ASP A 83 3.10 8.54 -11.65
N ALA A 84 2.20 7.84 -11.01
CA ALA A 84 0.94 8.43 -10.55
C ALA A 84 1.11 9.24 -9.26
N GLY A 85 2.29 9.19 -8.65
CA GLY A 85 2.54 9.92 -7.41
C GLY A 85 2.00 9.24 -6.17
N TRP A 86 1.63 7.96 -6.27
CA TRP A 86 1.07 7.24 -5.13
C TRP A 86 2.16 6.71 -4.21
N ILE A 87 3.35 6.46 -4.77
CA ILE A 87 4.53 6.12 -3.97
C ILE A 87 5.67 7.00 -4.46
N ASN A 88 6.67 7.19 -3.60
CA ASN A 88 7.82 8.01 -3.96
C ASN A 88 9.08 7.46 -3.31
N SER A 89 10.20 8.08 -3.63
CA SER A 89 11.52 7.68 -3.12
C SER A 89 11.77 6.19 -3.34
N VAL A 90 11.38 5.71 -4.53
CA VAL A 90 11.47 4.28 -4.83
C VAL A 90 12.93 3.89 -5.07
N ASP A 91 13.36 2.89 -4.31
CA ASP A 91 14.70 2.33 -4.45
C ASP A 91 14.53 0.82 -4.63
N ALA A 92 14.59 0.38 -5.85
CA ALA A 92 14.37 -1.02 -6.20
C ALA A 92 15.66 -1.65 -6.68
N SER A 93 15.93 -2.86 -6.20
CA SER A 93 17.07 -3.62 -6.67
C SER A 93 16.94 -3.93 -8.15
N THR A 94 18.08 -3.92 -8.86
CA THR A 94 18.09 -4.33 -10.25
C THR A 94 18.01 -5.85 -10.41
N GLU A 95 18.25 -6.57 -9.32
CA GLU A 95 18.12 -8.03 -9.35
C GLU A 95 16.66 -8.42 -9.38
N PRO A 96 16.27 -9.37 -10.24
CA PRO A 96 14.86 -9.81 -10.25
C PRO A 96 14.44 -10.32 -8.89
N GLY A 97 13.32 -9.82 -8.39
CA GLY A 97 12.81 -10.24 -7.10
C GLY A 97 13.53 -9.68 -5.90
N GLY A 98 14.44 -8.73 -6.10
CA GLY A 98 15.26 -8.18 -5.02
C GLY A 98 14.53 -7.16 -4.15
N PRO A 99 15.25 -6.59 -3.19
CA PRO A 99 14.64 -5.64 -2.25
C PRO A 99 14.03 -4.41 -2.90
N LEU A 100 12.98 -3.92 -2.28
CA LEU A 100 12.31 -2.69 -2.68
C LEU A 100 12.07 -1.86 -1.43
N VAL A 101 12.44 -0.59 -1.49
CA VAL A 101 12.14 0.37 -0.44
C VAL A 101 11.44 1.55 -1.09
N CYS A 102 10.33 1.97 -0.52
CA CYS A 102 9.61 3.14 -1.03
C CYS A 102 8.81 3.77 0.09
N PHE A 103 8.23 4.93 -0.20
CA PHE A 103 7.34 5.61 0.74
C PHE A 103 5.99 5.78 0.08
N VAL A 104 4.94 5.43 0.82
CA VAL A 104 3.57 5.68 0.37
C VAL A 104 3.29 7.16 0.56
N ASN A 105 2.60 7.77 -0.41
CA ASN A 105 2.28 9.20 -0.35
C ASN A 105 1.37 9.46 0.85
N PRO A 106 1.81 10.26 1.82
CA PRO A 106 1.04 10.49 3.06
C PRO A 106 -0.25 11.28 2.82
N ASP A 107 -0.38 11.97 1.69
CA ASP A 107 -1.62 12.64 1.35
C ASP A 107 -2.73 11.65 1.02
N LEU A 108 -2.36 10.43 0.67
CA LEU A 108 -3.31 9.40 0.27
C LEU A 108 -3.55 8.40 1.39
N VAL A 109 -2.48 7.92 2.01
CA VAL A 109 -2.55 6.85 3.01
C VAL A 109 -1.53 7.14 4.10
N ARG A 110 -1.94 6.96 5.34
CA ARG A 110 -1.05 7.17 6.49
C ARG A 110 -1.20 6.02 7.47
N ALA A 111 -0.10 5.70 8.12
CA ALA A 111 -0.10 4.69 9.18
C ALA A 111 -0.30 5.30 10.55
N ASP A 112 -0.09 6.60 10.70
CA ASP A 112 -0.29 7.28 11.97
C ASP A 112 -1.69 7.91 12.01
N LYS A 113 -2.21 8.11 13.20
CA LYS A 113 -3.54 8.68 13.36
C LYS A 113 -3.50 10.16 13.03
N PRO A 114 -4.34 10.63 12.09
CA PRO A 114 -4.27 12.04 11.69
C PRO A 114 -4.68 13.00 12.79
N ASP A 115 -5.54 12.58 13.68
CA ASP A 115 -6.06 13.48 14.72
C ASP A 115 -5.21 13.48 15.97
N GLU A 116 -4.11 12.78 15.98
CA GLU A 116 -3.25 12.78 17.16
C GLU A 116 -2.43 14.03 17.29
N GLN A 117 -2.43 14.85 16.29
CA GLN A 117 -1.78 16.14 16.38
C GLN A 117 -2.52 17.07 17.32
N MET A 118 -3.69 16.74 17.67
CA MET A 118 -4.50 17.57 18.58
C MET A 118 -3.95 17.52 20.02
#